data_790403171c20d959d4884ddb6027561e
#
_entry.id   790403171c20d959d4884ddb6027561e
#
_cell.length_a   1.000
_cell.length_b   1.000
_cell.length_c   1.000
_cell.angle_alpha   90.00
_cell.angle_beta   90.00
_cell.angle_gamma   90.00
#
_symmetry.space_group_name_H-M   'P 1'
#
loop_
_entity.id
_entity.type
_entity.pdbx_description
1 polymer ?
#
loop_
_entity_poly.entity_id
_entity_poly.type
_entity_poly.pdbx_seq_one_letter_code
_entity_poly.pdbx_strand_id
1 'polypeptide(L)'
;MKLKTTLFGQTYQFRDVKDVLAKANELRSGDILAGVAASNAQERVAAKQVLSELTIADVRNNPVVPYEEDCVTRLIQDDINETEYNRVKNWTIGELREHVLSDTTSLDNINLLRKGLTSEVIAGVAKICSNADLIYGAKKIPVVKRANNTMGLPGHFSGRLQPNDTRDEVQSIVAQIYEGLSYGCGDAVIGVNPVTDDVDNLSRVLDAVYGIIDKYDIPTQGCVLAHVTTQMEAIKRGAPGGLIFQSICGSEKGLREFGVELEMLDEARHVGAQYNRIAGPNCLYFETGQGSALSAGAHYGADQVTMEARNYGLARHYDPFMVNTVVGFIGPEYLYNDRQIIRAGLEDHFMGKLSGISMGCDCCYTNHADADQNLNENLMILLASAGCNFIIGMPLGDDIMLNYQTTAFHGTSTKELHFFTDTHWGYATCDGVVITRVIKSFFSSPLRSPSLRRAKTTRLLINSVCRPTCFIMLSIH
;
A
#
# COMPACT_ATOMS: atom_id res chain seq x y z
N MET A 1 17.17 -3.80 -30.37
CA MET A 1 15.87 -4.19 -29.77
C MET A 1 15.06 -5.01 -30.77
N LYS A 2 14.57 -6.19 -30.38
CA LYS A 2 13.78 -7.10 -31.23
C LYS A 2 12.35 -7.20 -30.66
N LEU A 3 11.37 -6.64 -31.35
CA LEU A 3 9.97 -6.56 -30.91
C LEU A 3 9.07 -7.62 -31.60
N LYS A 4 9.62 -8.81 -31.85
CA LYS A 4 8.87 -9.90 -32.48
C LYS A 4 9.36 -11.27 -32.02
N THR A 5 8.45 -12.23 -31.98
CA THR A 5 8.76 -13.64 -31.76
C THR A 5 7.84 -14.55 -32.56
N THR A 6 8.21 -15.82 -32.73
CA THR A 6 7.38 -16.82 -33.39
C THR A 6 7.06 -17.93 -32.40
N LEU A 7 5.78 -18.10 -32.13
CA LEU A 7 5.26 -19.13 -31.23
C LEU A 7 4.11 -19.88 -31.92
N PHE A 8 4.04 -21.18 -31.72
CA PHE A 8 2.96 -22.03 -32.26
C PHE A 8 2.76 -21.89 -33.79
N GLY A 9 3.85 -21.64 -34.54
CA GLY A 9 3.80 -21.43 -35.98
C GLY A 9 3.31 -20.04 -36.43
N GLN A 10 3.00 -19.14 -35.49
CA GLN A 10 2.57 -17.77 -35.77
C GLN A 10 3.61 -16.75 -35.32
N THR A 11 3.85 -15.73 -36.14
CA THR A 11 4.73 -14.59 -35.79
C THR A 11 3.91 -13.47 -35.16
N TYR A 12 4.33 -13.07 -33.97
CA TYR A 12 3.79 -11.92 -33.23
C TYR A 12 4.78 -10.76 -33.32
N GLN A 13 4.28 -9.59 -33.68
CA GLN A 13 5.08 -8.37 -33.79
C GLN A 13 4.41 -7.24 -33.01
N PHE A 14 5.17 -6.52 -32.20
CA PHE A 14 4.72 -5.43 -31.34
C PHE A 14 5.24 -4.11 -31.89
N ARG A 15 4.49 -3.02 -31.65
CA ARG A 15 4.79 -1.68 -32.19
C ARG A 15 6.02 -1.06 -31.55
N ASP A 16 6.06 -1.10 -30.22
CA ASP A 16 7.07 -0.46 -29.38
C ASP A 16 7.16 -1.17 -28.01
N VAL A 17 8.02 -0.70 -27.11
CA VAL A 17 8.18 -1.24 -25.75
C VAL A 17 6.91 -1.09 -24.94
N LYS A 18 6.17 0.00 -25.08
CA LYS A 18 4.89 0.23 -24.41
C LYS A 18 3.85 -0.82 -24.79
N ASP A 19 3.75 -1.17 -26.06
CA ASP A 19 2.86 -2.23 -26.56
C ASP A 19 3.26 -3.60 -26.03
N VAL A 20 4.56 -3.90 -25.93
CA VAL A 20 5.06 -5.15 -25.32
C VAL A 20 4.69 -5.20 -23.84
N LEU A 21 4.94 -4.12 -23.10
CA LEU A 21 4.58 -4.03 -21.67
C LEU A 21 3.09 -4.26 -21.45
N ALA A 22 2.23 -3.57 -22.20
CA ALA A 22 0.79 -3.68 -22.06
C ALA A 22 0.27 -5.10 -22.35
N LYS A 23 0.72 -5.69 -23.46
CA LYS A 23 0.28 -7.02 -23.89
C LYS A 23 0.85 -8.17 -23.07
N ALA A 24 1.95 -7.94 -22.33
CA ALA A 24 2.50 -8.91 -21.40
C ALA A 24 1.71 -9.04 -20.08
N ASN A 25 0.79 -8.11 -19.79
CA ASN A 25 -0.02 -8.16 -18.57
C ASN A 25 -0.90 -9.40 -18.51
N GLU A 26 -1.13 -9.90 -17.30
CA GLU A 26 -2.27 -10.77 -17.04
C GLU A 26 -3.57 -10.04 -17.39
N LEU A 27 -4.60 -10.80 -17.76
CA LEU A 27 -5.86 -10.22 -18.22
C LEU A 27 -6.49 -9.31 -17.15
N ARG A 28 -6.79 -8.06 -17.54
CA ARG A 28 -7.45 -7.05 -16.72
C ARG A 28 -8.50 -6.30 -17.49
N SER A 29 -9.60 -6.02 -16.81
CA SER A 29 -10.73 -5.32 -17.40
C SER A 29 -10.34 -3.91 -17.87
N GLY A 30 -9.57 -3.16 -17.08
CA GLY A 30 -9.14 -1.83 -17.44
C GLY A 30 -8.23 -1.78 -18.67
N ASP A 31 -7.30 -2.73 -18.82
CA ASP A 31 -6.46 -2.81 -20.03
C ASP A 31 -7.29 -3.16 -21.28
N ILE A 32 -8.35 -3.97 -21.12
CA ILE A 32 -9.30 -4.26 -22.20
C ILE A 32 -10.06 -2.97 -22.56
N LEU A 33 -10.59 -2.28 -21.56
CA LEU A 33 -11.34 -1.02 -21.73
C LEU A 33 -10.48 0.05 -22.43
N ALA A 34 -9.21 0.14 -22.06
CA ALA A 34 -8.25 1.05 -22.67
C ALA A 34 -7.78 0.61 -24.07
N GLY A 35 -8.13 -0.60 -24.52
CA GLY A 35 -7.72 -1.14 -25.83
C GLY A 35 -6.25 -1.50 -25.93
N VAL A 36 -5.56 -1.72 -24.80
CA VAL A 36 -4.11 -2.02 -24.76
C VAL A 36 -3.81 -3.47 -24.40
N ALA A 37 -4.80 -4.24 -23.98
CA ALA A 37 -4.65 -5.65 -23.63
C ALA A 37 -4.24 -6.52 -24.83
N ALA A 38 -3.60 -7.66 -24.55
CA ALA A 38 -3.41 -8.71 -25.56
C ALA A 38 -4.79 -9.25 -26.01
N SER A 39 -4.93 -9.49 -27.30
CA SER A 39 -6.15 -10.01 -27.92
C SER A 39 -6.52 -11.42 -27.49
N ASN A 40 -5.51 -12.20 -27.04
CA ASN A 40 -5.67 -13.57 -26.55
C ASN A 40 -4.45 -14.01 -25.72
N ALA A 41 -4.57 -15.20 -25.11
CA ALA A 41 -3.51 -15.76 -24.28
C ALA A 41 -2.20 -16.03 -25.04
N GLN A 42 -2.27 -16.39 -26.31
CA GLN A 42 -1.08 -16.66 -27.13
C GLN A 42 -0.29 -15.39 -27.39
N GLU A 43 -0.96 -14.28 -27.76
CA GLU A 43 -0.32 -12.96 -27.90
C GLU A 43 0.30 -12.51 -26.56
N ARG A 44 -0.38 -12.71 -25.43
CA ARG A 44 0.17 -12.42 -24.10
C ARG A 44 1.47 -13.18 -23.82
N VAL A 45 1.50 -14.49 -24.10
CA VAL A 45 2.70 -15.32 -23.93
C VAL A 45 3.82 -14.84 -24.86
N ALA A 46 3.50 -14.50 -26.10
CA ALA A 46 4.46 -13.94 -27.04
C ALA A 46 5.03 -12.59 -26.57
N ALA A 47 4.18 -11.72 -26.01
CA ALA A 47 4.61 -10.45 -25.41
C ALA A 47 5.52 -10.68 -24.19
N LYS A 48 5.19 -11.62 -23.30
CA LYS A 48 6.05 -12.00 -22.15
C LYS A 48 7.41 -12.52 -22.60
N GLN A 49 7.46 -13.32 -23.67
CA GLN A 49 8.73 -13.79 -24.22
C GLN A 49 9.57 -12.64 -24.77
N VAL A 50 8.97 -11.73 -25.57
CA VAL A 50 9.68 -10.56 -26.09
C VAL A 50 10.16 -9.69 -24.92
N LEU A 51 9.30 -9.42 -23.94
CA LEU A 51 9.63 -8.62 -22.76
C LEU A 51 10.83 -9.21 -22.01
N SER A 52 10.85 -10.54 -21.83
CA SER A 52 11.96 -11.21 -21.12
C SER A 52 13.32 -11.09 -21.83
N GLU A 53 13.31 -10.85 -23.15
CA GLU A 53 14.50 -10.67 -23.99
C GLU A 53 14.94 -9.20 -24.12
N LEU A 54 14.08 -8.22 -23.75
CA LEU A 54 14.46 -6.79 -23.75
C LEU A 54 15.46 -6.52 -22.64
N THR A 55 16.45 -5.67 -22.95
CA THR A 55 17.41 -5.21 -21.95
C THR A 55 16.83 -4.09 -21.07
N ILE A 56 17.41 -3.91 -19.90
CA ILE A 56 17.12 -2.77 -19.02
C ILE A 56 17.29 -1.45 -19.78
N ALA A 57 18.33 -1.36 -20.63
CA ALA A 57 18.55 -0.19 -21.47
C ALA A 57 17.45 -0.01 -22.54
N ASP A 58 16.97 -1.09 -23.15
CA ASP A 58 15.85 -1.01 -24.10
C ASP A 58 14.62 -0.39 -23.47
N VAL A 59 14.28 -0.82 -22.25
CA VAL A 59 13.10 -0.33 -21.52
C VAL A 59 13.31 1.12 -21.06
N ARG A 60 14.44 1.44 -20.42
CA ARG A 60 14.75 2.79 -19.94
C ARG A 60 14.74 3.84 -21.06
N ASN A 61 15.30 3.52 -22.22
CA ASN A 61 15.39 4.45 -23.34
C ASN A 61 14.05 4.63 -24.10
N ASN A 62 13.02 3.87 -23.73
CA ASN A 62 11.68 3.94 -24.32
C ASN A 62 10.62 4.08 -23.23
N PRO A 63 10.62 5.19 -22.46
CA PRO A 63 9.64 5.40 -21.40
C PRO A 63 8.21 5.43 -21.97
N VAL A 64 7.24 4.96 -21.21
CA VAL A 64 5.84 4.87 -21.68
C VAL A 64 5.18 6.24 -21.82
N VAL A 65 5.67 7.24 -21.11
CA VAL A 65 5.33 8.66 -21.28
C VAL A 65 6.63 9.41 -21.58
N PRO A 66 6.69 10.25 -22.62
CA PRO A 66 7.91 10.95 -23.00
C PRO A 66 8.47 11.83 -21.88
N TYR A 67 9.79 11.90 -21.78
CA TYR A 67 10.50 12.68 -20.74
C TYR A 67 10.13 14.18 -20.78
N GLU A 68 10.01 14.75 -21.97
CA GLU A 68 9.70 16.17 -22.16
C GLU A 68 8.26 16.53 -21.78
N GLU A 69 7.35 15.55 -21.78
CA GLU A 69 5.91 15.75 -21.62
C GLU A 69 5.41 15.54 -20.20
N ASP A 70 6.24 14.93 -19.30
CA ASP A 70 5.76 14.43 -18.03
C ASP A 70 6.78 14.59 -16.89
N CYS A 71 6.42 15.35 -15.86
CA CYS A 71 7.29 15.57 -14.70
C CYS A 71 7.58 14.29 -13.91
N VAL A 72 6.64 13.32 -13.87
CA VAL A 72 6.87 12.04 -13.22
C VAL A 72 7.91 11.21 -13.97
N THR A 73 7.90 11.24 -15.32
CA THR A 73 8.96 10.60 -16.11
C THR A 73 10.32 11.24 -15.84
N ARG A 74 10.39 12.59 -15.81
CA ARG A 74 11.63 13.29 -15.45
C ARG A 74 12.15 12.85 -14.11
N LEU A 75 11.30 12.87 -13.09
CA LEU A 75 11.68 12.47 -11.74
C LEU A 75 12.18 11.02 -11.69
N ILE A 76 11.47 10.07 -12.33
CA ILE A 76 11.89 8.66 -12.38
C ILE A 76 13.24 8.47 -13.05
N GLN A 77 13.49 9.18 -14.15
CA GLN A 77 14.73 9.07 -14.93
C GLN A 77 15.92 9.73 -14.23
N ASP A 78 15.68 10.91 -13.62
CA ASP A 78 16.71 11.71 -12.97
C ASP A 78 17.16 11.12 -11.62
N ASP A 79 16.28 10.40 -10.93
CA ASP A 79 16.60 9.69 -9.69
C ASP A 79 17.46 8.43 -9.88
N ILE A 80 17.74 8.03 -11.14
CA ILE A 80 18.53 6.83 -11.41
C ILE A 80 19.99 7.03 -10.99
N ASN A 81 20.50 6.11 -10.20
CA ASN A 81 21.94 6.01 -9.93
C ASN A 81 22.63 5.44 -11.18
N GLU A 82 23.34 6.28 -11.93
CA GLU A 82 23.99 5.91 -13.18
C GLU A 82 25.10 4.83 -13.00
N THR A 83 25.73 4.79 -11.84
CA THR A 83 26.74 3.74 -11.55
C THR A 83 26.08 2.38 -11.48
N GLU A 84 24.98 2.26 -10.72
CA GLU A 84 24.24 1.00 -10.59
C GLU A 84 23.53 0.63 -11.90
N TYR A 85 22.96 1.61 -12.60
CA TYR A 85 22.40 1.37 -13.93
C TYR A 85 23.43 0.81 -14.91
N ASN A 86 24.62 1.41 -14.99
CA ASN A 86 25.69 0.96 -15.90
C ASN A 86 26.17 -0.46 -15.64
N ARG A 87 26.00 -0.97 -14.41
CA ARG A 87 26.33 -2.36 -14.05
C ARG A 87 25.36 -3.37 -14.64
N VAL A 88 24.10 -2.97 -14.84
CA VAL A 88 23.01 -3.89 -15.20
C VAL A 88 22.26 -3.55 -16.48
N LYS A 89 22.55 -2.41 -17.13
CA LYS A 89 21.84 -1.93 -18.33
C LYS A 89 21.73 -2.93 -19.47
N ASN A 90 22.72 -3.86 -19.58
CA ASN A 90 22.74 -4.89 -20.60
C ASN A 90 22.05 -6.20 -20.17
N TRP A 91 21.61 -6.30 -18.91
CA TRP A 91 20.83 -7.46 -18.49
C TRP A 91 19.46 -7.40 -19.15
N THR A 92 18.95 -8.57 -19.50
CA THR A 92 17.56 -8.68 -19.94
C THR A 92 16.61 -8.63 -18.75
N ILE A 93 15.34 -8.33 -19.00
CA ILE A 93 14.29 -8.39 -17.95
C ILE A 93 14.20 -9.80 -17.38
N GLY A 94 14.41 -10.84 -18.20
CA GLY A 94 14.48 -12.23 -17.74
C GLY A 94 15.63 -12.49 -16.79
N GLU A 95 16.85 -12.04 -17.12
CA GLU A 95 18.03 -12.17 -16.25
C GLU A 95 17.85 -11.39 -14.93
N LEU A 96 17.25 -10.20 -15.00
CA LEU A 96 16.93 -9.42 -13.81
C LEU A 96 15.94 -10.16 -12.90
N ARG A 97 14.88 -10.77 -13.48
CA ARG A 97 13.94 -11.61 -12.74
C ARG A 97 14.64 -12.77 -12.03
N GLU A 98 15.47 -13.54 -12.75
CA GLU A 98 16.22 -14.67 -12.17
C GLU A 98 17.14 -14.19 -11.04
N HIS A 99 17.80 -13.05 -11.21
CA HIS A 99 18.67 -12.47 -10.18
C HIS A 99 17.86 -12.09 -8.92
N VAL A 100 16.71 -11.41 -9.05
CA VAL A 100 15.86 -11.04 -7.89
C VAL A 100 15.34 -12.28 -7.15
N LEU A 101 14.98 -13.34 -7.89
CA LEU A 101 14.46 -14.57 -7.31
C LEU A 101 15.53 -15.51 -6.76
N SER A 102 16.79 -15.38 -7.18
CA SER A 102 17.87 -16.27 -6.75
C SER A 102 18.12 -16.22 -5.24
N ASP A 103 18.25 -17.40 -4.59
CA ASP A 103 18.60 -17.53 -3.17
C ASP A 103 19.98 -16.95 -2.84
N THR A 104 20.87 -16.87 -3.83
CA THR A 104 22.22 -16.32 -3.66
C THR A 104 22.27 -14.79 -3.69
N THR A 105 21.18 -14.13 -4.10
CA THR A 105 21.10 -12.67 -4.15
C THR A 105 20.74 -12.12 -2.78
N SER A 106 21.69 -11.41 -2.17
CA SER A 106 21.47 -10.77 -0.87
C SER A 106 20.58 -9.52 -0.96
N LEU A 107 19.98 -9.13 0.17
CA LEU A 107 19.23 -7.89 0.29
C LEU A 107 20.07 -6.66 -0.09
N ASP A 108 21.35 -6.62 0.31
CA ASP A 108 22.25 -5.51 -0.02
C ASP A 108 22.46 -5.38 -1.53
N ASN A 109 22.59 -6.50 -2.24
CA ASN A 109 22.66 -6.50 -3.70
C ASN A 109 21.38 -5.95 -4.33
N ILE A 110 20.21 -6.34 -3.83
CA ILE A 110 18.93 -5.81 -4.30
C ILE A 110 18.80 -4.31 -3.99
N ASN A 111 19.23 -3.87 -2.80
CA ASN A 111 19.22 -2.47 -2.39
C ASN A 111 20.13 -1.56 -3.25
N LEU A 112 21.22 -2.08 -3.77
CA LEU A 112 22.06 -1.37 -4.74
C LEU A 112 21.42 -1.38 -6.12
N LEU A 113 21.06 -2.57 -6.59
CA LEU A 113 20.48 -2.81 -7.91
C LEU A 113 19.26 -1.91 -8.20
N ARG A 114 18.30 -1.85 -7.26
CA ARG A 114 17.06 -1.09 -7.44
C ARG A 114 17.27 0.40 -7.69
N LYS A 115 18.40 0.98 -7.26
CA LYS A 115 18.76 2.37 -7.53
C LYS A 115 19.05 2.64 -9.00
N GLY A 116 19.35 1.61 -9.78
CA GLY A 116 19.58 1.68 -11.23
C GLY A 116 18.37 1.29 -12.09
N LEU A 117 17.19 1.03 -11.49
CA LEU A 117 16.00 0.55 -12.19
C LEU A 117 14.93 1.63 -12.28
N THR A 118 14.38 1.84 -13.50
CA THR A 118 13.16 2.64 -13.69
C THR A 118 11.91 1.84 -13.33
N SER A 119 10.80 2.54 -13.17
CA SER A 119 9.50 1.95 -12.86
C SER A 119 9.04 0.96 -13.93
N GLU A 120 9.26 1.28 -15.20
CA GLU A 120 8.92 0.42 -16.34
C GLU A 120 9.70 -0.89 -16.33
N VAL A 121 10.98 -0.85 -15.92
CA VAL A 121 11.81 -2.06 -15.74
C VAL A 121 11.25 -2.94 -14.62
N ILE A 122 10.89 -2.34 -13.49
CA ILE A 122 10.28 -3.05 -12.35
C ILE A 122 8.94 -3.66 -12.75
N ALA A 123 8.08 -2.91 -13.47
CA ALA A 123 6.85 -3.44 -14.04
C ALA A 123 7.10 -4.62 -14.98
N GLY A 124 8.12 -4.51 -15.82
CA GLY A 124 8.53 -5.59 -16.74
C GLY A 124 8.85 -6.90 -16.01
N VAL A 125 9.57 -6.82 -14.88
CA VAL A 125 9.86 -7.99 -14.04
C VAL A 125 8.58 -8.57 -13.46
N ALA A 126 7.69 -7.75 -12.89
CA ALA A 126 6.44 -8.21 -12.30
C ALA A 126 5.55 -8.96 -13.30
N LYS A 127 5.49 -8.48 -14.56
CA LYS A 127 4.67 -9.06 -15.63
C LYS A 127 5.09 -10.48 -16.05
N ILE A 128 6.38 -10.80 -15.94
CA ILE A 128 6.89 -12.14 -16.26
C ILE A 128 7.00 -13.07 -15.05
N CYS A 129 6.64 -12.61 -13.86
CA CYS A 129 6.55 -13.39 -12.63
C CYS A 129 5.20 -14.11 -12.50
N SER A 130 5.21 -15.32 -11.97
CA SER A 130 4.02 -16.00 -11.44
C SER A 130 3.61 -15.38 -10.08
N ASN A 131 2.43 -15.72 -9.54
CA ASN A 131 2.04 -15.29 -8.21
C ASN A 131 3.02 -15.78 -7.13
N ALA A 132 3.50 -17.02 -7.25
CA ALA A 132 4.50 -17.58 -6.35
C ALA A 132 5.84 -16.80 -6.41
N ASP A 133 6.27 -16.39 -7.60
CA ASP A 133 7.48 -15.59 -7.79
C ASP A 133 7.32 -14.21 -7.15
N LEU A 134 6.16 -13.57 -7.29
CA LEU A 134 5.87 -12.26 -6.68
C LEU A 134 5.92 -12.34 -5.15
N ILE A 135 5.31 -13.37 -4.57
CA ILE A 135 5.32 -13.62 -3.11
C ILE A 135 6.74 -13.87 -2.64
N TYR A 136 7.45 -14.79 -3.31
CA TYR A 136 8.80 -15.17 -2.93
C TYR A 136 9.80 -14.01 -3.06
N GLY A 137 9.76 -13.30 -4.18
CA GLY A 137 10.62 -12.14 -4.42
C GLY A 137 10.36 -11.00 -3.43
N ALA A 138 9.10 -10.68 -3.15
CA ALA A 138 8.74 -9.65 -2.18
C ALA A 138 9.18 -10.01 -0.75
N LYS A 139 9.02 -11.27 -0.34
CA LYS A 139 9.44 -11.75 0.99
C LYS A 139 10.93 -11.54 1.25
N LYS A 140 11.77 -11.64 0.22
CA LYS A 140 13.22 -11.42 0.31
C LYS A 140 13.63 -9.95 0.48
N ILE A 141 12.70 -9.02 0.29
CA ILE A 141 12.97 -7.58 0.27
C ILE A 141 12.25 -6.89 1.43
N PRO A 142 12.70 -7.08 2.69
CA PRO A 142 12.17 -6.29 3.79
C PRO A 142 12.51 -4.81 3.58
N VAL A 143 11.51 -3.94 3.73
CA VAL A 143 11.67 -2.49 3.69
C VAL A 143 11.24 -1.92 5.03
N VAL A 144 12.19 -1.35 5.74
CA VAL A 144 11.99 -0.82 7.09
C VAL A 144 11.93 0.70 7.04
N LYS A 145 10.91 1.30 7.64
CA LYS A 145 10.71 2.75 7.75
C LYS A 145 10.41 3.12 9.20
N ARG A 146 10.70 4.38 9.54
CA ARG A 146 10.55 4.89 10.90
C ARG A 146 9.80 6.22 10.93
N ALA A 147 8.68 6.21 11.67
CA ALA A 147 7.94 7.39 12.11
C ALA A 147 8.01 7.45 13.66
N ASN A 148 6.89 7.44 14.38
CA ASN A 148 6.92 7.27 15.83
C ASN A 148 7.21 5.81 16.24
N ASN A 149 6.90 4.89 15.36
CA ASN A 149 7.26 3.48 15.45
C ASN A 149 8.15 3.06 14.28
N THR A 150 8.57 1.80 14.27
CA THR A 150 9.33 1.19 13.18
C THR A 150 8.49 0.10 12.53
N MET A 151 8.24 0.22 11.23
CA MET A 151 7.44 -0.72 10.45
C MET A 151 8.30 -1.48 9.44
N GLY A 152 7.92 -2.72 9.11
CA GLY A 152 8.58 -3.56 8.11
C GLY A 152 9.72 -4.41 8.64
N LEU A 153 9.88 -4.54 9.94
CA LEU A 153 10.82 -5.49 10.54
C LEU A 153 10.39 -6.93 10.20
N PRO A 154 11.33 -7.84 9.97
CA PRO A 154 11.01 -9.25 9.71
C PRO A 154 10.12 -9.83 10.80
N GLY A 155 9.05 -10.53 10.40
CA GLY A 155 8.09 -11.12 11.34
C GLY A 155 7.04 -10.15 11.90
N HIS A 156 7.03 -8.89 11.49
CA HIS A 156 6.04 -7.90 11.89
C HIS A 156 5.06 -7.61 10.75
N PHE A 157 3.77 -7.59 11.07
CA PHE A 157 2.69 -7.28 10.15
C PHE A 157 1.72 -6.33 10.84
N SER A 158 1.76 -5.07 10.46
CA SER A 158 1.06 -3.98 11.13
C SER A 158 -0.37 -3.79 10.64
N GLY A 159 -1.20 -3.03 11.37
CA GLY A 159 -2.55 -2.67 11.00
C GLY A 159 -2.73 -1.14 10.95
N ARG A 160 -3.19 -0.61 9.83
CA ARG A 160 -3.75 0.73 9.78
C ARG A 160 -5.18 0.67 10.29
N LEU A 161 -5.48 1.41 11.35
CA LEU A 161 -6.82 1.57 11.87
C LEU A 161 -7.53 2.71 11.13
N GLN A 162 -8.61 2.40 10.41
CA GLN A 162 -9.41 3.39 9.70
C GLN A 162 -10.82 3.44 10.28
N PRO A 163 -11.09 4.35 11.23
CA PRO A 163 -12.46 4.67 11.58
C PRO A 163 -13.10 5.46 10.45
N ASN A 164 -14.38 5.30 10.24
CA ASN A 164 -15.12 6.07 9.25
C ASN A 164 -16.49 6.49 9.81
N ASP A 165 -16.91 7.70 9.47
CA ASP A 165 -18.21 8.26 9.85
C ASP A 165 -18.69 9.24 8.78
N THR A 166 -19.93 9.08 8.33
CA THR A 166 -20.50 9.87 7.21
C THR A 166 -20.81 11.32 7.54
N ARG A 167 -20.51 11.77 8.77
CA ARG A 167 -20.75 13.14 9.27
C ARG A 167 -19.57 13.71 10.04
N ASP A 168 -18.42 13.03 10.03
CA ASP A 168 -17.25 13.38 10.85
C ASP A 168 -17.58 13.54 12.34
N GLU A 169 -18.51 12.71 12.87
CA GLU A 169 -18.88 12.76 14.28
C GLU A 169 -17.77 12.21 15.17
N VAL A 170 -17.10 13.09 15.89
CA VAL A 170 -15.91 12.75 16.68
C VAL A 170 -16.16 11.63 17.70
N GLN A 171 -17.35 11.59 18.32
CA GLN A 171 -17.64 10.54 19.30
C GLN A 171 -17.74 9.16 18.65
N SER A 172 -18.29 9.09 17.43
CA SER A 172 -18.33 7.87 16.63
C SER A 172 -16.94 7.43 16.22
N ILE A 173 -16.12 8.35 15.71
CA ILE A 173 -14.71 8.09 15.36
C ILE A 173 -13.92 7.57 16.55
N VAL A 174 -14.04 8.23 17.72
CA VAL A 174 -13.39 7.81 18.96
C VAL A 174 -13.82 6.40 19.40
N ALA A 175 -15.12 6.08 19.30
CA ALA A 175 -15.60 4.74 19.64
C ALA A 175 -14.99 3.67 18.75
N GLN A 176 -14.89 3.93 17.44
CA GLN A 176 -14.27 3.02 16.48
C GLN A 176 -12.74 2.89 16.67
N ILE A 177 -12.06 3.99 17.09
CA ILE A 177 -10.63 3.90 17.46
C ILE A 177 -10.47 2.96 18.68
N TYR A 178 -11.29 3.08 19.71
CA TYR A 178 -11.22 2.17 20.85
C TYR A 178 -11.51 0.72 20.45
N GLU A 179 -12.48 0.49 19.57
CA GLU A 179 -12.76 -0.84 19.03
C GLU A 179 -11.55 -1.40 18.29
N GLY A 180 -11.00 -0.69 17.32
CA GLY A 180 -9.85 -1.14 16.53
C GLY A 180 -8.61 -1.40 17.40
N LEU A 181 -8.31 -0.51 18.36
CA LEU A 181 -7.23 -0.72 19.32
C LEU A 181 -7.45 -1.97 20.17
N SER A 182 -8.69 -2.33 20.50
CA SER A 182 -8.99 -3.55 21.25
C SER A 182 -8.68 -4.84 20.48
N TYR A 183 -8.63 -4.76 19.16
CA TYR A 183 -8.19 -5.84 18.26
C TYR A 183 -6.70 -5.76 17.90
N GLY A 184 -5.93 -4.84 18.47
CA GLY A 184 -4.50 -4.65 18.14
C GLY A 184 -4.27 -4.00 16.79
N CYS A 185 -5.27 -3.33 16.22
CA CYS A 185 -5.13 -2.53 15.00
C CYS A 185 -4.75 -1.10 15.38
N GLY A 186 -3.90 -0.43 14.57
CA GLY A 186 -3.52 0.97 14.79
C GLY A 186 -2.03 1.21 15.02
N ASP A 187 -1.23 0.16 15.02
CA ASP A 187 0.23 0.26 15.15
C ASP A 187 0.89 0.87 13.91
N ALA A 188 0.35 0.69 12.70
CA ALA A 188 0.85 1.40 11.53
C ALA A 188 0.48 2.88 11.58
N VAL A 189 -0.79 3.18 11.72
CA VAL A 189 -1.35 4.53 11.82
C VAL A 189 -2.81 4.46 12.24
N ILE A 190 -3.31 5.49 12.92
CA ILE A 190 -4.73 5.77 13.09
C ILE A 190 -5.09 6.83 12.04
N GLY A 191 -5.72 6.40 10.94
CA GLY A 191 -5.99 7.23 9.77
C GLY A 191 -7.49 7.40 9.52
N VAL A 192 -8.00 8.62 9.55
CA VAL A 192 -9.42 8.95 9.37
C VAL A 192 -9.64 9.54 7.98
N ASN A 193 -10.60 8.99 7.24
CA ASN A 193 -11.10 9.62 6.01
C ASN A 193 -12.20 10.63 6.39
N PRO A 194 -11.99 11.94 6.22
CA PRO A 194 -13.00 12.94 6.53
C PRO A 194 -14.03 13.05 5.39
N VAL A 195 -15.26 13.41 5.74
CA VAL A 195 -16.28 13.82 4.75
C VAL A 195 -16.00 15.24 4.28
N THR A 196 -15.65 16.11 5.25
CA THR A 196 -15.45 17.53 5.00
C THR A 196 -13.95 17.85 5.00
N ASP A 197 -13.46 18.25 3.83
CA ASP A 197 -12.07 18.64 3.63
C ASP A 197 -11.92 20.16 3.93
N ASP A 198 -11.90 20.50 5.21
CA ASP A 198 -11.58 21.85 5.69
C ASP A 198 -10.69 21.81 6.94
N VAL A 199 -10.00 22.92 7.19
CA VAL A 199 -8.97 23.04 8.24
C VAL A 199 -9.54 22.82 9.64
N ASP A 200 -10.72 23.32 9.93
CA ASP A 200 -11.33 23.27 11.27
C ASP A 200 -11.79 21.83 11.56
N ASN A 201 -12.40 21.16 10.57
CA ASN A 201 -12.79 19.75 10.69
C ASN A 201 -11.56 18.86 10.89
N LEU A 202 -10.52 19.02 10.06
CA LEU A 202 -9.28 18.26 10.17
C LEU A 202 -8.63 18.44 11.55
N SER A 203 -8.55 19.68 12.03
CA SER A 203 -7.97 19.98 13.33
C SER A 203 -8.73 19.29 14.45
N ARG A 204 -10.07 19.35 14.42
CA ARG A 204 -10.96 18.70 15.39
C ARG A 204 -10.79 17.16 15.42
N VAL A 205 -10.66 16.52 14.25
CA VAL A 205 -10.46 15.07 14.14
C VAL A 205 -9.05 14.69 14.61
N LEU A 206 -8.02 15.45 14.22
CA LEU A 206 -6.64 15.22 14.68
C LEU A 206 -6.52 15.37 16.20
N ASP A 207 -7.15 16.39 16.79
CA ASP A 207 -7.19 16.57 18.25
C ASP A 207 -7.80 15.36 18.97
N ALA A 208 -8.86 14.79 18.41
CA ALA A 208 -9.49 13.59 18.98
C ALA A 208 -8.59 12.35 18.87
N VAL A 209 -7.95 12.14 17.74
CA VAL A 209 -6.99 11.03 17.51
C VAL A 209 -5.82 11.16 18.48
N TYR A 210 -5.19 12.32 18.54
CA TYR A 210 -4.04 12.54 19.42
C TYR A 210 -4.44 12.60 20.91
N GLY A 211 -5.67 13.01 21.23
CA GLY A 211 -6.20 12.88 22.59
C GLY A 211 -6.21 11.44 23.09
N ILE A 212 -6.41 10.46 22.21
CA ILE A 212 -6.31 9.02 22.56
C ILE A 212 -4.84 8.59 22.60
N ILE A 213 -4.05 8.92 21.59
CA ILE A 213 -2.63 8.57 21.51
C ILE A 213 -1.89 9.05 22.76
N ASP A 214 -2.07 10.32 23.14
CA ASP A 214 -1.41 10.93 24.33
C ASP A 214 -1.93 10.33 25.63
N LYS A 215 -3.24 10.13 25.74
CA LYS A 215 -3.84 9.59 26.98
C LYS A 215 -3.29 8.21 27.35
N TYR A 216 -2.98 7.38 26.37
CA TYR A 216 -2.54 6.00 26.57
C TYR A 216 -1.06 5.78 26.24
N ASP A 217 -0.35 6.82 25.84
CA ASP A 217 1.06 6.75 25.43
C ASP A 217 1.27 5.68 24.35
N ILE A 218 0.45 5.75 23.27
CA ILE A 218 0.46 4.77 22.19
C ILE A 218 1.61 5.10 21.24
N PRO A 219 2.55 4.18 20.96
CA PRO A 219 3.65 4.43 20.04
C PRO A 219 3.18 4.33 18.57
N THR A 220 2.29 5.24 18.16
CA THR A 220 1.75 5.32 16.80
C THR A 220 1.68 6.78 16.34
N GLN A 221 1.12 7.02 15.18
CA GLN A 221 0.87 8.32 14.60
C GLN A 221 -0.57 8.45 14.13
N GLY A 222 -1.07 9.69 14.13
CA GLY A 222 -2.36 10.03 13.53
C GLY A 222 -2.22 10.50 12.09
N CYS A 223 -3.30 10.42 11.33
CA CYS A 223 -3.44 10.98 9.99
C CYS A 223 -4.90 11.29 9.70
N VAL A 224 -5.18 12.37 8.97
CA VAL A 224 -6.49 12.65 8.37
C VAL A 224 -6.30 12.72 6.86
N LEU A 225 -7.01 11.87 6.12
CA LEU A 225 -6.80 11.65 4.69
C LEU A 225 -7.59 12.68 3.85
N ALA A 226 -7.22 13.94 3.97
CA ALA A 226 -7.73 15.05 3.21
C ALA A 226 -6.73 15.50 2.14
N HIS A 227 -7.04 16.50 1.36
CA HIS A 227 -6.09 17.06 0.41
C HIS A 227 -4.84 17.60 1.12
N VAL A 228 -3.66 17.41 0.52
CA VAL A 228 -2.37 17.77 1.13
C VAL A 228 -2.27 19.23 1.59
N THR A 229 -2.87 20.15 0.84
CA THR A 229 -2.86 21.59 1.17
C THR A 229 -3.66 21.89 2.43
N THR A 230 -4.82 21.28 2.62
CA THR A 230 -5.65 21.44 3.81
C THR A 230 -4.96 20.89 5.05
N GLN A 231 -4.30 19.72 4.92
CA GLN A 231 -3.51 19.13 6.00
C GLN A 231 -2.35 20.05 6.40
N MET A 232 -1.57 20.55 5.43
CA MET A 232 -0.47 21.46 5.71
C MET A 232 -0.94 22.74 6.42
N GLU A 233 -2.07 23.29 6.01
CA GLU A 233 -2.63 24.49 6.65
C GLU A 233 -3.10 24.20 8.07
N ALA A 234 -3.77 23.08 8.32
CA ALA A 234 -4.19 22.66 9.66
C ALA A 234 -2.97 22.52 10.60
N ILE A 235 -1.91 21.86 10.13
CA ILE A 235 -0.68 21.65 10.89
C ILE A 235 0.02 23.00 11.18
N LYS A 236 0.12 23.89 10.19
CA LYS A 236 0.71 25.24 10.38
C LYS A 236 -0.09 26.08 11.37
N ARG A 237 -1.40 25.87 11.50
CA ARG A 237 -2.26 26.51 12.51
C ARG A 237 -2.19 25.87 13.89
N GLY A 238 -1.44 24.78 14.05
CA GLY A 238 -1.18 24.12 15.34
C GLY A 238 -1.96 22.87 15.60
N ALA A 239 -2.67 22.30 14.62
CA ALA A 239 -3.24 20.96 14.75
C ALA A 239 -2.12 19.94 15.00
N PRO A 240 -2.35 18.88 15.82
CA PRO A 240 -1.32 17.88 16.12
C PRO A 240 -1.07 17.00 14.89
N GLY A 241 -0.15 17.43 14.02
CA GLY A 241 0.17 16.75 12.76
C GLY A 241 0.89 15.44 12.99
N GLY A 242 0.44 14.41 12.26
CA GLY A 242 1.08 13.11 12.14
C GLY A 242 1.67 12.91 10.75
N LEU A 243 1.31 11.80 10.08
CA LEU A 243 1.65 11.63 8.68
C LEU A 243 0.85 12.60 7.82
N ILE A 244 1.48 13.15 6.79
CA ILE A 244 0.79 13.94 5.76
C ILE A 244 0.47 12.99 4.61
N PHE A 245 -0.81 12.91 4.31
CA PHE A 245 -1.38 12.03 3.30
C PHE A 245 -1.51 12.70 1.93
N GLN A 246 -1.34 11.95 0.86
CA GLN A 246 -1.84 12.29 -0.47
C GLN A 246 -2.00 11.05 -1.35
N SER A 247 -3.09 10.97 -2.12
CA SER A 247 -3.21 10.04 -3.25
C SER A 247 -2.37 10.55 -4.41
N ILE A 248 -1.59 9.66 -5.03
CA ILE A 248 -0.67 10.00 -6.12
C ILE A 248 -0.98 9.23 -7.40
N CYS A 249 -0.53 9.75 -8.53
CA CYS A 249 -0.70 9.14 -9.84
C CYS A 249 0.62 9.11 -10.62
N GLY A 250 0.81 8.06 -11.43
CA GLY A 250 2.03 7.77 -12.19
C GLY A 250 2.25 8.63 -13.43
N SER A 251 1.56 9.77 -13.55
CA SER A 251 1.79 10.78 -14.59
C SER A 251 1.43 12.16 -14.07
N GLU A 252 2.03 13.19 -14.64
CA GLU A 252 1.73 14.60 -14.34
C GLU A 252 0.26 14.92 -14.55
N LYS A 253 -0.33 14.44 -15.66
CA LYS A 253 -1.75 14.63 -15.93
C LYS A 253 -2.62 14.03 -14.84
N GLY A 254 -2.29 12.81 -14.37
CA GLY A 254 -3.03 12.15 -13.29
C GLY A 254 -2.87 12.85 -11.95
N LEU A 255 -1.69 13.38 -11.64
CA LEU A 255 -1.48 14.21 -10.44
C LEU A 255 -2.37 15.45 -10.48
N ARG A 256 -2.44 16.15 -11.63
CA ARG A 256 -3.29 17.34 -11.79
C ARG A 256 -4.78 17.02 -11.65
N GLU A 257 -5.24 15.85 -12.10
CA GLU A 257 -6.63 15.41 -11.88
C GLU A 257 -6.93 15.16 -10.38
N PHE A 258 -5.92 14.86 -9.59
CA PHE A 258 -6.02 14.78 -8.11
C PHE A 258 -5.77 16.14 -7.43
N GLY A 259 -5.59 17.20 -8.21
CA GLY A 259 -5.30 18.54 -7.69
C GLY A 259 -3.89 18.70 -7.11
N VAL A 260 -2.94 17.84 -7.49
CA VAL A 260 -1.59 17.75 -6.90
C VAL A 260 -0.52 18.09 -7.92
N GLU A 261 0.48 18.85 -7.47
CA GLU A 261 1.71 19.13 -8.18
C GLU A 261 2.91 18.68 -7.33
N LEU A 262 4.08 18.45 -7.95
CA LEU A 262 5.27 17.97 -7.23
C LEU A 262 5.71 18.95 -6.14
N GLU A 263 5.60 20.24 -6.40
CA GLU A 263 5.92 21.30 -5.46
C GLU A 263 5.09 21.23 -4.16
N MET A 264 3.83 20.78 -4.25
CA MET A 264 2.99 20.56 -3.08
C MET A 264 3.49 19.37 -2.25
N LEU A 265 3.99 18.32 -2.88
CA LEU A 265 4.58 17.17 -2.18
C LEU A 265 5.94 17.53 -1.55
N ASP A 266 6.73 18.38 -2.22
CA ASP A 266 7.97 18.94 -1.65
C ASP A 266 7.69 19.79 -0.41
N GLU A 267 6.67 20.65 -0.49
CA GLU A 267 6.22 21.43 0.67
C GLU A 267 5.70 20.54 1.79
N ALA A 268 4.91 19.52 1.47
CA ALA A 268 4.38 18.56 2.46
C ALA A 268 5.50 17.86 3.23
N ARG A 269 6.56 17.41 2.54
CA ARG A 269 7.73 16.82 3.18
C ARG A 269 8.42 17.83 4.12
N HIS A 270 8.55 19.08 3.69
CA HIS A 270 9.15 20.14 4.50
C HIS A 270 8.29 20.46 5.74
N VAL A 271 6.98 20.65 5.56
CA VAL A 271 6.03 20.89 6.66
C VAL A 271 6.02 19.72 7.64
N GLY A 272 5.98 18.48 7.13
CA GLY A 272 6.05 17.29 7.96
C GLY A 272 7.31 17.20 8.80
N ALA A 273 8.46 17.51 8.22
CA ALA A 273 9.73 17.53 8.95
C ALA A 273 9.83 18.65 10.00
N GLN A 274 9.16 19.78 9.78
CA GLN A 274 9.28 20.95 10.64
C GLN A 274 8.23 21.03 11.76
N TYR A 275 7.00 20.61 11.50
CA TYR A 275 5.86 20.87 12.38
C TYR A 275 5.19 19.62 12.95
N ASN A 276 5.41 18.46 12.36
CA ASN A 276 4.72 17.25 12.78
C ASN A 276 5.27 16.62 14.06
N ARG A 277 4.40 15.88 14.74
CA ARG A 277 4.73 15.08 15.92
C ARG A 277 5.30 13.69 15.53
N ILE A 278 6.18 13.67 14.53
CA ILE A 278 6.86 12.45 14.06
C ILE A 278 8.31 12.45 14.51
N ALA A 279 8.71 11.42 15.26
CA ALA A 279 10.06 11.31 15.79
C ALA A 279 11.07 10.78 14.76
N GLY A 280 10.62 10.05 13.77
CA GLY A 280 11.45 9.49 12.68
C GLY A 280 11.56 10.41 11.47
N PRO A 281 12.37 10.03 10.47
CA PRO A 281 12.57 10.85 9.27
C PRO A 281 11.42 10.77 8.27
N ASN A 282 10.56 9.76 8.36
CA ASN A 282 9.53 9.46 7.37
C ASN A 282 8.18 9.99 7.85
N CYS A 283 7.67 11.05 7.22
CA CYS A 283 6.45 11.75 7.64
C CYS A 283 5.33 11.74 6.60
N LEU A 284 5.54 11.12 5.43
CA LEU A 284 4.55 11.08 4.36
C LEU A 284 3.85 9.72 4.29
N TYR A 285 2.59 9.77 3.85
CA TYR A 285 1.76 8.62 3.54
C TYR A 285 1.13 8.80 2.17
N PHE A 286 1.34 7.86 1.26
CA PHE A 286 0.76 7.89 -0.07
C PHE A 286 -0.21 6.74 -0.30
N GLU A 287 -1.27 7.00 -1.06
CA GLU A 287 -2.16 5.98 -1.60
C GLU A 287 -2.13 5.95 -3.12
N THR A 288 -2.25 4.73 -3.64
CA THR A 288 -2.26 4.40 -5.06
C THR A 288 -3.30 3.32 -5.33
N GLY A 289 -3.47 2.94 -6.58
CA GLY A 289 -4.30 1.80 -6.96
C GLY A 289 -4.32 1.59 -8.47
N GLN A 290 -4.24 0.35 -8.90
CA GLN A 290 -4.36 0.01 -10.32
C GLN A 290 -5.69 0.51 -10.88
N GLY A 291 -5.65 1.13 -12.05
CA GLY A 291 -6.81 1.74 -12.69
C GLY A 291 -6.92 3.25 -12.49
N SER A 292 -6.27 3.85 -11.48
CA SER A 292 -6.37 5.29 -11.20
C SER A 292 -5.97 6.16 -12.39
N ALA A 293 -4.85 5.88 -13.04
CA ALA A 293 -4.41 6.63 -14.22
C ALA A 293 -5.35 6.44 -15.41
N LEU A 294 -5.98 5.27 -15.55
CA LEU A 294 -6.94 4.99 -16.61
C LEU A 294 -8.25 5.73 -16.37
N SER A 295 -8.79 5.70 -15.15
CA SER A 295 -10.03 6.39 -14.77
C SER A 295 -9.91 7.91 -14.97
N ALA A 296 -8.74 8.47 -14.70
CA ALA A 296 -8.43 9.88 -14.94
C ALA A 296 -8.13 10.21 -16.42
N GLY A 297 -8.16 9.25 -17.33
CA GLY A 297 -7.74 9.46 -18.72
C GLY A 297 -6.28 9.89 -18.88
N ALA A 298 -5.44 9.53 -17.92
CA ALA A 298 -4.06 10.03 -17.73
C ALA A 298 -2.98 8.97 -17.98
N HIS A 299 -3.32 7.88 -18.66
CA HIS A 299 -2.42 6.71 -18.81
C HIS A 299 -1.57 6.73 -20.09
N TYR A 300 -1.76 7.69 -21.01
CA TYR A 300 -0.99 7.85 -22.25
C TYR A 300 -0.90 6.57 -23.11
N GLY A 301 -1.92 5.72 -23.07
CA GLY A 301 -1.93 4.42 -23.75
C GLY A 301 -1.03 3.36 -23.11
N ALA A 302 -0.55 3.58 -21.90
CA ALA A 302 0.11 2.57 -21.07
C ALA A 302 -0.92 1.75 -20.31
N ASP A 303 -0.50 0.59 -19.83
CA ASP A 303 -1.30 -0.35 -19.06
C ASP A 303 -1.32 -0.03 -17.56
N GLN A 304 -2.28 -0.63 -16.83
CA GLN A 304 -2.49 -0.38 -15.40
C GLN A 304 -1.25 -0.69 -14.55
N VAL A 305 -0.58 -1.82 -14.79
CA VAL A 305 0.57 -2.26 -13.99
C VAL A 305 1.75 -1.32 -14.17
N THR A 306 2.01 -0.90 -15.42
CA THR A 306 3.09 0.06 -15.69
C THR A 306 2.80 1.41 -15.06
N MET A 307 1.56 1.89 -15.13
CA MET A 307 1.19 3.17 -14.50
C MET A 307 1.28 3.08 -12.98
N GLU A 308 0.90 1.96 -12.38
CA GLU A 308 1.04 1.73 -10.93
C GLU A 308 2.51 1.69 -10.49
N ALA A 309 3.38 1.01 -11.24
CA ALA A 309 4.82 1.02 -10.98
C ALA A 309 5.40 2.45 -10.99
N ARG A 310 4.87 3.34 -11.83
CA ARG A 310 5.29 4.74 -11.90
C ARG A 310 4.88 5.53 -10.65
N ASN A 311 3.75 5.19 -10.01
CA ASN A 311 3.40 5.71 -8.67
C ASN A 311 4.51 5.39 -7.66
N TYR A 312 5.04 4.18 -7.71
CA TYR A 312 6.14 3.77 -6.82
C TYR A 312 7.46 4.45 -7.15
N GLY A 313 7.71 4.77 -8.42
CA GLY A 313 8.84 5.60 -8.82
C GLY A 313 8.76 7.01 -8.25
N LEU A 314 7.59 7.64 -8.31
CA LEU A 314 7.30 8.92 -7.67
C LEU A 314 7.44 8.81 -6.14
N ALA A 315 6.79 7.84 -5.51
CA ALA A 315 6.83 7.66 -4.07
C ALA A 315 8.27 7.43 -3.55
N ARG A 316 9.11 6.70 -4.28
CA ARG A 316 10.52 6.45 -3.91
C ARG A 316 11.31 7.73 -3.71
N HIS A 317 11.07 8.76 -4.52
CA HIS A 317 11.72 10.06 -4.41
C HIS A 317 11.46 10.74 -3.06
N TYR A 318 10.23 10.58 -2.54
CA TYR A 318 9.82 11.21 -1.28
C TYR A 318 10.13 10.40 -0.03
N ASP A 319 10.53 9.15 -0.18
CA ASP A 319 10.85 8.23 0.93
C ASP A 319 9.78 8.21 2.03
N PRO A 320 8.50 7.92 1.72
CA PRO A 320 7.40 7.98 2.68
C PRO A 320 7.53 6.92 3.78
N PHE A 321 6.85 7.13 4.90
CA PHE A 321 6.69 6.12 5.93
C PHE A 321 5.94 4.89 5.40
N MET A 322 4.89 5.12 4.62
CA MET A 322 4.03 4.08 4.09
C MET A 322 3.41 4.45 2.74
N VAL A 323 3.24 3.45 1.90
CA VAL A 323 2.43 3.53 0.69
C VAL A 323 1.40 2.41 0.72
N ASN A 324 0.15 2.74 0.50
CA ASN A 324 -0.94 1.81 0.45
C ASN A 324 -1.44 1.67 -1.00
N THR A 325 -1.57 0.44 -1.49
CA THR A 325 -2.34 0.18 -2.70
C THR A 325 -3.77 -0.19 -2.33
N VAL A 326 -4.74 0.53 -2.90
CA VAL A 326 -6.18 0.30 -2.70
C VAL A 326 -6.69 -0.54 -3.86
N VAL A 327 -6.49 -1.87 -3.77
CA VAL A 327 -6.86 -2.78 -4.85
C VAL A 327 -8.38 -2.90 -4.96
N GLY A 328 -8.93 -2.89 -6.16
CA GLY A 328 -10.37 -3.07 -6.39
C GLY A 328 -11.27 -1.87 -6.07
N PHE A 329 -10.76 -0.82 -5.45
CA PHE A 329 -11.53 0.38 -5.11
C PHE A 329 -12.01 1.16 -6.35
N ILE A 330 -11.19 1.26 -7.39
CA ILE A 330 -11.53 2.03 -8.59
C ILE A 330 -12.77 1.46 -9.31
N GLY A 331 -13.02 0.15 -9.18
CA GLY A 331 -14.22 -0.50 -9.67
C GLY A 331 -13.97 -1.67 -10.61
N PRO A 332 -15.02 -2.44 -10.92
CA PRO A 332 -14.93 -3.64 -11.75
C PRO A 332 -14.56 -3.35 -13.21
N GLU A 333 -14.71 -2.11 -13.67
CA GLU A 333 -14.24 -1.66 -14.98
C GLU A 333 -12.73 -1.83 -15.15
N TYR A 334 -11.98 -1.82 -14.04
CA TYR A 334 -10.53 -1.93 -14.03
C TYR A 334 -10.04 -3.27 -13.50
N LEU A 335 -10.65 -3.79 -12.43
CA LEU A 335 -10.37 -5.10 -11.82
C LEU A 335 -11.71 -5.79 -11.52
N TYR A 336 -12.17 -6.65 -12.43
CA TYR A 336 -13.54 -7.16 -12.44
C TYR A 336 -13.83 -8.18 -11.34
N ASN A 337 -12.88 -9.06 -11.01
CA ASN A 337 -13.11 -10.20 -10.12
C ASN A 337 -11.93 -10.45 -9.16
N ASP A 338 -12.15 -11.38 -8.24
CA ASP A 338 -11.19 -11.82 -7.23
C ASP A 338 -9.81 -12.16 -7.81
N ARG A 339 -9.76 -12.88 -8.92
CA ARG A 339 -8.51 -13.27 -9.59
C ARG A 339 -7.70 -12.06 -10.05
N GLN A 340 -8.37 -11.05 -10.64
CA GLN A 340 -7.70 -9.83 -11.10
C GLN A 340 -7.22 -9.00 -9.90
N ILE A 341 -8.03 -8.90 -8.84
CA ILE A 341 -7.74 -8.13 -7.64
C ILE A 341 -6.57 -8.76 -6.87
N ILE A 342 -6.59 -10.07 -6.65
CA ILE A 342 -5.48 -10.80 -5.99
C ILE A 342 -4.17 -10.61 -6.77
N ARG A 343 -4.23 -10.76 -8.10
CA ARG A 343 -3.05 -10.57 -8.93
C ARG A 343 -2.52 -9.13 -8.83
N ALA A 344 -3.38 -8.13 -8.87
CA ALA A 344 -3.02 -6.73 -8.73
C ALA A 344 -2.33 -6.45 -7.38
N GLY A 345 -2.92 -6.89 -6.26
CA GLY A 345 -2.32 -6.69 -4.94
C GLY A 345 -0.93 -7.31 -4.79
N LEU A 346 -0.71 -8.49 -5.37
CA LEU A 346 0.61 -9.15 -5.35
C LEU A 346 1.64 -8.42 -6.23
N GLU A 347 1.25 -7.92 -7.40
CA GLU A 347 2.13 -7.14 -8.29
C GLU A 347 2.51 -5.81 -7.65
N ASP A 348 1.53 -5.09 -7.13
CA ASP A 348 1.71 -3.78 -6.49
C ASP A 348 2.66 -3.90 -5.30
N HIS A 349 2.41 -4.89 -4.44
CA HIS A 349 3.28 -5.16 -3.31
C HIS A 349 4.72 -5.49 -3.73
N PHE A 350 4.91 -6.37 -4.71
CA PHE A 350 6.23 -6.74 -5.21
C PHE A 350 6.96 -5.53 -5.84
N MET A 351 6.26 -4.78 -6.71
CA MET A 351 6.84 -3.61 -7.39
C MET A 351 7.24 -2.52 -6.39
N GLY A 352 6.38 -2.23 -5.41
CA GLY A 352 6.68 -1.27 -4.37
C GLY A 352 7.89 -1.67 -3.51
N LYS A 353 7.96 -2.94 -3.08
CA LYS A 353 9.12 -3.44 -2.33
C LYS A 353 10.41 -3.43 -3.15
N LEU A 354 10.36 -3.82 -4.43
CA LEU A 354 11.52 -3.73 -5.31
C LEU A 354 11.93 -2.28 -5.55
N SER A 355 10.98 -1.33 -5.54
CA SER A 355 11.27 0.11 -5.55
C SER A 355 11.86 0.65 -4.23
N GLY A 356 11.81 -0.12 -3.15
CA GLY A 356 12.33 0.27 -1.82
C GLY A 356 11.33 0.97 -0.92
N ILE A 357 10.05 0.72 -1.15
CA ILE A 357 8.93 1.36 -0.45
C ILE A 357 8.34 0.41 0.58
N SER A 358 7.93 0.96 1.72
CA SER A 358 7.13 0.25 2.73
C SER A 358 5.70 0.12 2.22
N MET A 359 5.34 -1.08 1.78
CA MET A 359 4.06 -1.36 1.13
C MET A 359 3.05 -1.96 2.08
N GLY A 360 1.85 -1.39 2.03
CA GLY A 360 0.64 -1.97 2.56
C GLY A 360 -0.43 -2.16 1.48
N CYS A 361 -1.51 -2.78 1.86
CA CYS A 361 -2.63 -3.03 0.97
C CYS A 361 -3.97 -2.83 1.70
N ASP A 362 -4.88 -2.15 1.02
CA ASP A 362 -6.29 -2.28 1.30
C ASP A 362 -6.82 -3.47 0.49
N CYS A 363 -7.04 -4.59 1.17
CA CYS A 363 -7.58 -5.80 0.55
C CYS A 363 -9.08 -5.61 0.33
N CYS A 364 -9.47 -4.89 -0.72
CA CYS A 364 -10.83 -4.43 -0.90
C CYS A 364 -11.42 -4.75 -2.28
N TYR A 365 -12.74 -4.67 -2.35
CA TYR A 365 -13.51 -4.74 -3.60
C TYR A 365 -14.78 -3.89 -3.48
N THR A 366 -15.25 -3.35 -4.60
CA THR A 366 -16.55 -2.68 -4.64
C THR A 366 -17.67 -3.72 -4.76
N ASN A 367 -18.87 -3.40 -4.27
CA ASN A 367 -20.02 -4.29 -4.29
C ASN A 367 -20.49 -4.70 -5.70
N HIS A 368 -19.94 -4.09 -6.75
CA HIS A 368 -20.22 -4.41 -8.15
C HIS A 368 -19.25 -5.41 -8.77
N ALA A 369 -18.12 -5.70 -8.08
CA ALA A 369 -17.15 -6.68 -8.54
C ALA A 369 -17.68 -8.11 -8.36
N ASP A 370 -17.22 -9.03 -9.20
CA ASP A 370 -17.44 -10.47 -9.04
C ASP A 370 -16.46 -11.02 -7.98
N ALA A 371 -16.70 -10.65 -6.74
CA ALA A 371 -15.88 -10.94 -5.58
C ALA A 371 -16.71 -11.00 -4.30
N ASP A 372 -16.17 -11.65 -3.28
CA ASP A 372 -16.78 -11.74 -1.95
C ASP A 372 -15.74 -11.59 -0.84
N GLN A 373 -16.15 -11.74 0.42
CA GLN A 373 -15.28 -11.60 1.59
C GLN A 373 -14.07 -12.58 1.57
N ASN A 374 -14.17 -13.73 0.91
CA ASN A 374 -13.03 -14.66 0.78
C ASN A 374 -11.87 -14.03 0.01
N LEU A 375 -12.13 -13.09 -0.90
CA LEU A 375 -11.09 -12.34 -1.58
C LEU A 375 -10.19 -11.61 -0.58
N ASN A 376 -10.79 -10.86 0.35
CA ASN A 376 -10.05 -10.03 1.31
C ASN A 376 -9.16 -10.88 2.20
N GLU A 377 -9.70 -11.99 2.71
CA GLU A 377 -8.98 -12.94 3.56
C GLU A 377 -7.85 -13.64 2.79
N ASN A 378 -8.13 -14.14 1.59
CA ASN A 378 -7.12 -14.79 0.74
C ASN A 378 -5.98 -13.84 0.38
N LEU A 379 -6.30 -12.61 -0.05
CA LEU A 379 -5.28 -11.63 -0.41
C LEU A 379 -4.45 -11.24 0.81
N MET A 380 -5.07 -11.03 1.98
CA MET A 380 -4.36 -10.75 3.22
C MET A 380 -3.37 -11.85 3.58
N ILE A 381 -3.77 -13.13 3.48
CA ILE A 381 -2.91 -14.28 3.76
C ILE A 381 -1.72 -14.34 2.79
N LEU A 382 -1.96 -14.12 1.49
CA LEU A 382 -0.91 -14.11 0.48
C LEU A 382 0.08 -12.96 0.70
N LEU A 383 -0.41 -11.76 1.03
CA LEU A 383 0.41 -10.58 1.31
C LEU A 383 1.21 -10.75 2.60
N ALA A 384 0.62 -11.31 3.66
CA ALA A 384 1.35 -11.65 4.89
C ALA A 384 2.49 -12.64 4.60
N SER A 385 2.22 -13.66 3.77
CA SER A 385 3.24 -14.63 3.32
C SER A 385 4.35 -13.97 2.49
N ALA A 386 4.02 -12.92 1.73
CA ALA A 386 4.94 -12.10 0.95
C ALA A 386 5.73 -11.07 1.79
N GLY A 387 5.44 -10.95 3.10
CA GLY A 387 6.09 -9.97 4.00
C GLY A 387 5.59 -8.55 3.76
N CYS A 388 4.30 -8.36 3.55
CA CYS A 388 3.64 -7.05 3.51
C CYS A 388 3.81 -6.35 4.85
N ASN A 389 3.99 -5.03 4.83
CA ASN A 389 4.28 -4.27 6.04
C ASN A 389 3.01 -4.02 6.87
N PHE A 390 1.89 -3.75 6.22
CA PHE A 390 0.61 -3.49 6.90
C PHE A 390 -0.59 -3.75 5.99
N ILE A 391 -1.76 -3.91 6.61
CA ILE A 391 -3.06 -3.88 5.93
C ILE A 391 -3.98 -2.87 6.62
N ILE A 392 -5.06 -2.48 5.92
CA ILE A 392 -6.09 -1.63 6.48
C ILE A 392 -7.11 -2.49 7.23
N GLY A 393 -7.55 -2.01 8.40
CA GLY A 393 -8.68 -2.55 9.14
C GLY A 393 -9.74 -1.48 9.33
N MET A 394 -11.00 -1.85 9.07
CA MET A 394 -12.17 -0.98 9.21
C MET A 394 -13.24 -1.62 10.11
N PRO A 395 -14.16 -0.82 10.66
CA PRO A 395 -15.29 -1.36 11.39
C PRO A 395 -16.11 -2.32 10.53
N LEU A 396 -16.26 -3.57 10.98
CA LEU A 396 -17.00 -4.64 10.27
C LEU A 396 -16.53 -4.95 8.85
N GLY A 397 -15.43 -4.37 8.39
CA GLY A 397 -14.96 -4.51 7.01
C GLY A 397 -15.71 -3.66 6.00
N ASP A 398 -16.48 -2.67 6.45
CA ASP A 398 -17.24 -1.78 5.59
C ASP A 398 -16.64 -0.37 5.57
N ASP A 399 -16.28 0.13 4.39
CA ASP A 399 -16.09 1.56 4.18
C ASP A 399 -17.44 2.20 3.81
N ILE A 400 -18.10 2.79 4.81
CA ILE A 400 -19.39 3.45 4.62
C ILE A 400 -19.29 4.83 3.95
N MET A 401 -18.07 5.36 3.83
CA MET A 401 -17.79 6.64 3.19
C MET A 401 -17.67 6.46 1.67
N LEU A 402 -16.95 5.43 1.24
CA LEU A 402 -16.59 5.19 -0.16
C LEU A 402 -17.30 3.97 -0.75
N ASN A 403 -18.15 3.32 0.04
CA ASN A 403 -19.05 2.23 -0.37
C ASN A 403 -18.31 1.02 -0.98
N TYR A 404 -17.32 0.50 -0.27
CA TYR A 404 -16.62 -0.73 -0.63
C TYR A 404 -16.39 -1.66 0.57
N GLN A 405 -16.03 -2.92 0.29
CA GLN A 405 -15.75 -3.95 1.29
C GLN A 405 -14.25 -4.14 1.45
N THR A 406 -13.77 -4.31 2.68
CA THR A 406 -12.37 -4.53 3.00
C THR A 406 -12.18 -5.46 4.21
N THR A 407 -11.02 -5.42 4.84
CA THR A 407 -10.68 -6.23 6.01
C THR A 407 -11.26 -5.59 7.28
N ALA A 408 -11.98 -6.38 8.07
CA ALA A 408 -12.50 -5.94 9.37
C ALA A 408 -11.40 -5.89 10.45
N PHE A 409 -11.60 -5.12 11.54
CA PHE A 409 -10.67 -5.08 12.68
C PHE A 409 -10.36 -6.47 13.24
N HIS A 410 -11.38 -7.33 13.40
CA HIS A 410 -11.17 -8.69 13.89
C HIS A 410 -10.38 -9.56 12.90
N GLY A 411 -10.54 -9.33 11.59
CA GLY A 411 -9.74 -9.98 10.54
C GLY A 411 -8.27 -9.60 10.64
N THR A 412 -7.96 -8.33 10.95
CA THR A 412 -6.57 -7.91 11.14
C THR A 412 -5.91 -8.55 12.35
N SER A 413 -6.67 -8.91 13.39
CA SER A 413 -6.13 -9.59 14.58
C SER A 413 -5.71 -11.03 14.33
N THR A 414 -6.23 -11.70 13.29
CA THR A 414 -5.81 -13.06 12.92
C THR A 414 -4.36 -13.11 12.40
N LYS A 415 -3.81 -11.97 11.99
CA LYS A 415 -2.39 -11.81 11.64
C LYS A 415 -1.46 -12.29 12.77
N GLU A 416 -1.85 -12.09 14.02
CA GLU A 416 -1.06 -12.44 15.20
C GLU A 416 -1.01 -13.95 15.46
N LEU A 417 -2.04 -14.69 15.07
CA LEU A 417 -2.21 -16.09 15.45
C LEU A 417 -1.55 -17.09 14.49
N HIS A 418 -1.32 -16.75 13.24
CA HIS A 418 -0.99 -17.74 12.21
C HIS A 418 0.36 -17.58 11.52
N PHE A 419 1.00 -16.40 11.59
CA PHE A 419 2.17 -16.13 10.77
C PHE A 419 3.48 -15.97 11.52
N PHE A 420 3.48 -15.90 12.88
CA PHE A 420 4.63 -15.50 13.67
C PHE A 420 4.88 -16.41 14.88
N THR A 421 5.32 -17.63 14.62
CA THR A 421 5.63 -18.60 15.69
C THR A 421 6.99 -18.40 16.34
N ASP A 422 7.91 -17.60 15.79
CA ASP A 422 9.31 -17.56 16.23
C ASP A 422 9.94 -16.18 16.46
N THR A 423 9.18 -15.08 16.46
CA THR A 423 9.77 -13.76 16.61
C THR A 423 9.43 -13.09 17.94
N HIS A 424 10.46 -12.69 18.67
CA HIS A 424 10.33 -11.82 19.84
C HIS A 424 9.77 -10.46 19.42
N TRP A 425 8.56 -10.20 19.81
CA TRP A 425 7.85 -8.96 19.59
C TRP A 425 8.49 -7.81 20.38
N GLY A 426 9.26 -6.95 19.70
CA GLY A 426 9.60 -5.65 20.28
C GLY A 426 8.33 -4.79 20.51
N TYR A 427 7.25 -5.05 19.77
CA TYR A 427 5.96 -4.38 19.88
C TYR A 427 4.93 -5.12 20.73
N ALA A 428 4.98 -6.44 20.85
CA ALA A 428 4.03 -7.19 21.67
C ALA A 428 4.05 -6.72 23.13
N THR A 429 5.18 -6.24 23.62
CA THR A 429 5.24 -5.61 24.95
C THR A 429 4.59 -4.24 24.98
N CYS A 430 4.60 -3.48 23.89
CA CYS A 430 3.89 -2.20 23.80
C CYS A 430 2.41 -2.42 23.51
N ASP A 431 2.05 -3.29 22.57
CA ASP A 431 0.65 -3.58 22.21
C ASP A 431 -0.11 -4.25 23.33
N GLY A 432 0.47 -5.24 23.98
CA GLY A 432 -0.12 -5.86 25.17
C GLY A 432 -0.33 -4.89 26.32
N VAL A 433 0.56 -3.93 26.52
CA VAL A 433 0.43 -2.88 27.53
C VAL A 433 -0.62 -1.85 27.13
N VAL A 434 -0.65 -1.44 25.88
CA VAL A 434 -1.64 -0.48 25.36
C VAL A 434 -3.04 -1.08 25.39
N ILE A 435 -3.24 -2.28 24.86
CA ILE A 435 -4.53 -2.98 24.92
C ILE A 435 -4.98 -3.15 26.37
N THR A 436 -4.09 -3.58 27.26
CA THR A 436 -4.41 -3.73 28.67
C THR A 436 -4.78 -2.40 29.35
N ARG A 437 -4.08 -1.30 29.00
CA ARG A 437 -4.39 0.04 29.52
C ARG A 437 -5.73 0.55 28.97
N VAL A 438 -5.97 0.41 27.67
CA VAL A 438 -7.25 0.81 27.04
C VAL A 438 -8.40 0.01 27.63
N ILE A 439 -8.31 -1.30 27.72
CA ILE A 439 -9.35 -2.16 28.31
C ILE A 439 -9.57 -1.81 29.78
N LYS A 440 -8.53 -1.70 30.60
CA LYS A 440 -8.67 -1.34 32.02
C LYS A 440 -9.32 0.03 32.19
N SER A 441 -8.94 1.03 31.39
CA SER A 441 -9.55 2.36 31.48
C SER A 441 -11.01 2.35 31.01
N PHE A 442 -11.34 1.60 29.96
CA PHE A 442 -12.70 1.49 29.44
C PHE A 442 -13.65 0.84 30.46
N PHE A 443 -13.19 -0.20 31.16
CA PHE A 443 -13.99 -0.91 32.17
C PHE A 443 -13.94 -0.28 33.57
N SER A 444 -12.95 0.54 33.87
CA SER A 444 -12.85 1.27 35.14
C SER A 444 -13.62 2.60 35.15
N SER A 445 -14.01 3.10 33.99
CA SER A 445 -14.88 4.29 33.93
C SER A 445 -16.34 3.88 34.15
N PRO A 446 -17.09 4.57 35.02
CA PRO A 446 -18.50 4.27 35.17
C PRO A 446 -19.24 4.61 33.89
N LEU A 447 -19.64 3.58 33.12
CA LEU A 447 -20.44 3.69 31.92
C LEU A 447 -21.80 4.34 32.27
N ARG A 448 -21.96 5.61 31.88
CA ARG A 448 -23.21 6.36 32.12
C ARG A 448 -24.31 6.09 31.06
N SER A 449 -24.04 5.27 30.02
CA SER A 449 -25.01 5.02 28.95
C SER A 449 -25.65 3.62 29.07
N PRO A 450 -27.01 3.53 29.12
CA PRO A 450 -27.74 2.26 29.15
C PRO A 450 -27.59 1.38 27.89
N SER A 451 -27.22 1.95 26.78
CA SER A 451 -27.07 1.24 25.50
C SER A 451 -25.86 0.30 25.47
N LEU A 452 -24.81 0.62 26.20
CA LEU A 452 -23.60 -0.22 26.30
C LEU A 452 -23.78 -1.42 27.27
N ARG A 453 -24.85 -1.48 28.08
CA ARG A 453 -25.12 -2.60 28.96
C ARG A 453 -25.64 -3.86 28.26
N ARG A 454 -25.96 -3.80 26.96
CA ARG A 454 -26.47 -4.95 26.19
C ARG A 454 -25.43 -5.73 25.40
N ALA A 455 -24.18 -5.32 25.41
CA ALA A 455 -23.09 -6.14 24.87
C ALA A 455 -22.80 -7.29 25.87
N LYS A 456 -23.64 -8.31 25.85
CA LYS A 456 -23.46 -9.53 26.61
C LYS A 456 -22.30 -10.32 26.04
N THR A 457 -21.25 -10.46 26.85
CA THR A 457 -20.30 -11.56 26.83
C THR A 457 -19.54 -11.78 25.54
N THR A 458 -18.65 -10.85 25.20
CA THR A 458 -17.53 -11.18 24.33
C THR A 458 -16.43 -11.77 25.20
N ARG A 459 -16.15 -13.06 25.05
CA ARG A 459 -14.96 -13.69 25.65
C ARG A 459 -13.74 -13.13 24.93
N LEU A 460 -13.07 -12.16 25.52
CA LEU A 460 -11.75 -11.73 25.06
C LEU A 460 -10.72 -12.78 25.52
N LEU A 461 -10.21 -13.57 24.58
CA LEU A 461 -8.99 -14.34 24.75
C LEU A 461 -7.81 -13.39 24.49
N ILE A 462 -7.20 -12.87 25.54
CA ILE A 462 -5.95 -12.11 25.44
C ILE A 462 -4.82 -13.12 25.62
N ASN A 463 -4.15 -13.45 24.51
CA ASN A 463 -2.91 -14.20 24.57
C ASN A 463 -1.78 -13.25 25.02
N SER A 464 -1.35 -13.34 26.27
CA SER A 464 -0.09 -12.72 26.68
C SER A 464 1.06 -13.60 26.21
N VAL A 465 1.75 -13.17 25.15
CA VAL A 465 2.90 -13.87 24.60
C VAL A 465 4.14 -13.56 25.44
N CYS A 466 4.26 -14.22 26.57
CA CYS A 466 5.55 -14.50 27.20
C CYS A 466 5.50 -15.92 27.77
N ARG A 467 5.77 -16.91 26.90
CA ARG A 467 5.84 -18.37 27.06
C ARG A 467 4.55 -19.12 26.70
N PRO A 468 4.66 -20.35 26.14
CA PRO A 468 3.55 -21.10 25.52
C PRO A 468 2.49 -21.65 26.48
N THR A 469 2.30 -21.12 27.68
CA THR A 469 1.44 -21.73 28.71
C THR A 469 0.61 -20.77 29.57
N CYS A 470 0.45 -19.50 29.22
CA CYS A 470 -0.41 -18.61 30.01
C CYS A 470 -1.64 -18.17 29.22
N PHE A 471 -2.77 -18.88 29.42
CA PHE A 471 -4.10 -18.39 29.09
C PHE A 471 -4.64 -17.62 30.29
N ILE A 472 -4.94 -16.34 30.14
CA ILE A 472 -5.72 -15.61 31.13
C ILE A 472 -7.17 -15.58 30.64
N MET A 473 -8.02 -16.39 31.24
CA MET A 473 -9.47 -16.24 31.12
C MET A 473 -9.95 -15.17 32.12
N LEU A 474 -10.39 -14.03 31.61
CA LEU A 474 -11.16 -13.08 32.39
C LEU A 474 -12.64 -13.47 32.31
N SER A 475 -13.16 -14.11 33.34
CA SER A 475 -14.61 -14.26 33.57
C SER A 475 -15.11 -12.95 34.14
N ILE A 476 -15.97 -12.25 33.44
CA ILE A 476 -16.72 -11.11 33.97
C ILE A 476 -18.10 -11.67 34.39
N HIS A 477 -18.37 -11.68 35.68
CA HIS A 477 -19.71 -11.93 36.25
C HIS A 477 -20.56 -10.66 36.18
#